data_e0b6d7986c6258d77da8ad681a5f3b61
#
_entry.id   e0b6d7986c6258d77da8ad681a5f3b61
#
_cell.length_a   1.000
_cell.length_b   1.000
_cell.length_c   1.000
_cell.angle_alpha   90.00
_cell.angle_beta   90.00
_cell.angle_gamma   90.00
#
_symmetry.space_group_name_H-M   'P 1'
#
loop_
_entity.id
_entity.type
_entity.pdbx_description
1 polymer ?
#
loop_
_entity_poly.entity_id
_entity_poly.type
_entity_poly.pdbx_seq_one_letter_code
_entity_poly.pdbx_strand_id
1 'polypeptide(L)'
;MARRVLVKFIPSIAKDTMKKILVLSVGLLSLISCDLEKYQLVTDYDLETRFEKSGGKETGTYEEVIDFYTQLAESSGKISLEEFGKTDSGKPLHLAIYSPGEDFDFEELREKNSIILINNGIHPGESDGIDATMMLFRDLAGDSITAPKNTVLATIPVYNIGGALNRNSTSRTNQNGPAEYGFRGNARNYDLNRDFIKADTRNTRSFYEIFHHVKPDIFIDNHVSNGADYQYTLTHLFTQHNKLGGELGAYLDEQIMPALEDSLAKKDWDITPYVNVFNEVPEEGFSQFNNHPRYSTGYTTLWNTIGMMVETHMLKPYPKRVRGTYELMRSMIGIAENDRERMKDIRNRASRKYLTDRWYPINFKPDTENPSQRSFKGYEGEMIASEVTGGERLKYDSKKPFTKEIDYYNNFIAEDTIEIPRAYIVPQGWWQLTDLLKLNKIKLEPLQSDTTLYVETYKIEDFKTRDKAYEGHYMHSETKVSKKMDSVRFRKGDFVVKTFQEGARYLIETLEPEAPDSFFNWNFFDTVLQQKEGFSPYVFEDVAKKMLDENPDLKERFEEKKRSDSEFSNSSYNQLDWLHKQSKHYEAAHLRYPIFRMPR
;
A
#
# COMPACT_ATOMS: atom_id res chain seq x y z
N MET A 1 -13.08 13.07 -8.95
CA MET A 1 -13.48 14.49 -8.99
C MET A 1 -13.59 14.96 -7.54
N ALA A 2 -12.58 15.69 -7.08
CA ALA A 2 -12.60 16.30 -5.74
C ALA A 2 -13.59 17.45 -5.73
N ARG A 3 -14.53 17.47 -4.79
CA ARG A 3 -15.39 18.63 -4.55
C ARG A 3 -14.80 19.44 -3.41
N ARG A 4 -14.30 20.64 -3.73
CA ARG A 4 -14.03 21.65 -2.71
C ARG A 4 -15.37 22.16 -2.16
N VAL A 5 -15.55 22.09 -0.84
CA VAL A 5 -16.68 22.75 -0.18
C VAL A 5 -16.32 24.23 -0.04
N LEU A 6 -16.66 24.99 -1.06
CA LEU A 6 -16.61 26.46 -1.00
C LEU A 6 -18.01 26.94 -0.61
N VAL A 7 -18.16 27.41 0.63
CA VAL A 7 -19.36 28.13 1.06
C VAL A 7 -19.36 29.51 0.39
N LYS A 8 -20.10 29.65 -0.71
CA LYS A 8 -20.39 30.95 -1.32
C LYS A 8 -21.59 31.58 -0.66
N PHE A 9 -21.39 32.64 0.09
CA PHE A 9 -22.45 33.62 0.36
C PHE A 9 -22.69 34.48 -0.88
N ILE A 10 -23.93 34.47 -1.41
CA ILE A 10 -24.42 35.41 -2.42
C ILE A 10 -25.42 36.32 -1.76
N PRO A 11 -25.24 37.65 -1.75
CA PRO A 11 -26.36 38.56 -1.58
C PRO A 11 -26.92 38.95 -2.94
N SER A 12 -28.21 38.68 -3.15
CA SER A 12 -29.03 39.22 -4.23
C SER A 12 -29.33 40.69 -3.95
N ILE A 13 -28.98 41.59 -4.86
CA ILE A 13 -29.62 42.91 -4.94
C ILE A 13 -29.91 43.20 -6.40
N ALA A 14 -31.19 43.55 -6.61
CA ALA A 14 -31.80 43.88 -7.89
C ALA A 14 -31.29 45.20 -8.49
N LYS A 15 -31.32 45.28 -9.83
CA LYS A 15 -31.17 46.48 -10.63
C LYS A 15 -32.43 47.38 -10.44
N ASP A 16 -32.26 48.67 -10.19
CA ASP A 16 -32.69 49.71 -11.12
C ASP A 16 -32.46 51.13 -10.56
N THR A 17 -32.24 52.00 -11.50
CA THR A 17 -32.45 53.46 -11.57
C THR A 17 -31.22 54.36 -11.41
N MET A 18 -30.72 54.77 -12.55
CA MET A 18 -29.92 55.99 -12.83
C MET A 18 -30.74 57.28 -12.63
N LYS A 19 -30.20 58.28 -11.98
CA LYS A 19 -29.93 59.64 -12.51
C LYS A 19 -29.88 60.72 -11.42
N LYS A 20 -28.80 61.48 -11.53
CA LYS A 20 -28.61 62.93 -11.22
C LYS A 20 -28.73 63.37 -9.75
N ILE A 21 -27.64 63.89 -9.18
CA ILE A 21 -27.42 65.33 -8.94
C ILE A 21 -25.97 65.57 -8.54
N LEU A 22 -25.37 66.53 -9.26
CA LEU A 22 -24.07 67.12 -9.01
C LEU A 22 -24.32 68.40 -8.20
N VAL A 23 -23.81 68.52 -6.97
CA VAL A 23 -23.51 69.84 -6.35
C VAL A 23 -22.34 69.73 -5.38
N LEU A 24 -21.44 70.63 -5.51
CA LEU A 24 -20.24 70.91 -4.71
C LEU A 24 -20.49 70.96 -3.19
N SER A 25 -19.56 70.45 -2.43
CA SER A 25 -19.00 71.17 -1.27
C SER A 25 -17.63 70.61 -0.94
N VAL A 26 -16.69 71.51 -1.03
CA VAL A 26 -15.30 71.42 -0.53
C VAL A 26 -15.33 71.43 0.99
N GLY A 27 -14.55 70.59 1.62
CA GLY A 27 -14.11 70.79 3.01
C GLY A 27 -14.38 69.67 3.95
N LEU A 28 -13.47 68.80 4.12
CA LEU A 28 -12.78 68.37 5.34
C LEU A 28 -12.01 67.09 5.06
N LEU A 29 -10.71 67.19 4.81
CA LEU A 29 -9.79 66.10 4.99
C LEU A 29 -9.77 65.80 6.50
N SER A 30 -10.55 64.90 6.97
CA SER A 30 -10.29 64.16 8.21
C SER A 30 -9.77 62.78 7.81
N LEU A 31 -8.54 62.57 8.18
CA LEU A 31 -7.84 61.28 8.17
C LEU A 31 -8.75 60.21 8.80
N ILE A 32 -9.41 59.44 7.98
CA ILE A 32 -9.88 58.10 8.37
C ILE A 32 -8.78 57.19 7.96
N SER A 33 -7.83 56.96 8.88
CA SER A 33 -7.01 55.79 8.93
C SER A 33 -8.00 54.62 9.01
N CYS A 34 -8.27 53.98 7.89
CA CYS A 34 -8.81 52.62 7.93
C CYS A 34 -7.70 51.76 8.47
N ASP A 35 -7.62 51.62 9.78
CA ASP A 35 -7.11 50.41 10.37
C ASP A 35 -7.96 49.29 9.79
N LEU A 36 -7.36 48.57 8.84
CA LEU A 36 -7.71 47.18 8.59
C LEU A 36 -7.38 46.45 9.90
N GLU A 37 -8.32 46.55 10.88
CA GLU A 37 -8.37 45.51 11.88
C GLU A 37 -8.39 44.20 11.10
N LYS A 38 -7.26 43.50 11.18
CA LYS A 38 -7.26 42.06 10.96
C LYS A 38 -8.41 41.53 11.80
N TYR A 39 -9.50 41.19 11.15
CA TYR A 39 -10.47 40.31 11.76
C TYR A 39 -9.72 38.99 12.03
N GLN A 40 -9.03 38.92 13.14
CA GLN A 40 -8.80 37.67 13.81
C GLN A 40 -10.23 37.20 14.16
N LEU A 41 -10.76 36.32 13.35
CA LEU A 41 -11.82 35.44 13.78
C LEU A 41 -11.24 34.66 14.96
N VAL A 42 -11.39 35.20 16.17
CA VAL A 42 -11.21 34.46 17.40
C VAL A 42 -12.40 33.51 17.46
N THR A 43 -12.32 32.46 16.67
CA THR A 43 -13.10 31.27 16.91
C THR A 43 -12.38 30.59 18.07
N ASP A 44 -13.03 30.61 19.22
CA ASP A 44 -12.57 29.97 20.47
C ASP A 44 -12.78 28.44 20.31
N TYR A 45 -12.09 27.85 19.31
CA TYR A 45 -12.15 26.41 19.06
C TYR A 45 -11.34 25.68 20.13
N ASP A 46 -12.01 24.77 20.80
CA ASP A 46 -11.35 23.85 21.73
C ASP A 46 -10.66 22.74 20.91
N LEU A 47 -9.41 22.98 20.52
CA LEU A 47 -8.55 22.04 19.79
C LEU A 47 -7.81 21.06 20.72
N GLU A 48 -8.19 20.98 22.01
CA GLU A 48 -7.69 19.93 22.89
C GLU A 48 -8.32 18.58 22.51
N THR A 49 -7.48 17.59 22.22
CA THR A 49 -7.94 16.27 21.78
C THR A 49 -8.57 15.48 22.93
N ARG A 50 -9.39 14.46 22.62
CA ARG A 50 -9.91 13.53 23.64
C ARG A 50 -8.79 12.83 24.40
N PHE A 51 -7.69 12.51 23.71
CA PHE A 51 -6.49 11.96 24.32
C PHE A 51 -5.96 12.89 25.44
N GLU A 52 -5.83 14.17 25.16
CA GLU A 52 -5.36 15.15 26.12
C GLU A 52 -6.36 15.36 27.27
N LYS A 53 -7.64 15.56 26.97
CA LYS A 53 -8.73 15.73 27.97
C LYS A 53 -8.84 14.54 28.92
N SER A 54 -8.60 13.34 28.44
CA SER A 54 -8.66 12.12 29.26
C SER A 54 -7.37 11.83 30.05
N GLY A 55 -6.34 12.65 29.91
CA GLY A 55 -5.01 12.38 30.46
C GLY A 55 -4.35 11.17 29.83
N GLY A 56 -4.58 10.93 28.54
CA GLY A 56 -3.97 9.86 27.74
C GLY A 56 -4.66 8.50 27.88
N LYS A 57 -5.91 8.43 28.31
CA LYS A 57 -6.65 7.18 28.52
C LYS A 57 -7.57 6.81 27.35
N GLU A 58 -8.01 7.79 26.60
CA GLU A 58 -9.01 7.63 25.54
C GLU A 58 -8.49 8.16 24.21
N THR A 59 -9.04 7.69 23.11
CA THR A 59 -8.83 8.18 21.74
C THR A 59 -10.13 8.73 21.18
N GLY A 60 -10.04 9.69 20.25
CA GLY A 60 -11.19 10.30 19.60
C GLY A 60 -12.05 9.29 18.83
N THR A 61 -13.36 9.54 18.77
CA THR A 61 -14.25 8.87 17.83
C THR A 61 -13.98 9.38 16.41
N TYR A 62 -14.49 8.68 15.39
CA TYR A 62 -14.36 9.13 14.01
C TYR A 62 -14.90 10.56 13.82
N GLU A 63 -16.06 10.84 14.38
CA GLU A 63 -16.70 12.15 14.30
C GLU A 63 -15.84 13.23 14.95
N GLU A 64 -15.35 12.99 16.18
CA GLU A 64 -14.48 13.94 16.90
C GLU A 64 -13.17 14.22 16.14
N VAL A 65 -12.60 13.21 15.46
CA VAL A 65 -11.39 13.39 14.64
C VAL A 65 -11.66 14.27 13.43
N ILE A 66 -12.78 14.06 12.73
CA ILE A 66 -13.12 14.87 11.55
C ILE A 66 -13.52 16.29 11.95
N ASP A 67 -14.28 16.44 13.03
CA ASP A 67 -14.65 17.76 13.58
C ASP A 67 -13.40 18.56 14.00
N PHE A 68 -12.41 17.90 14.59
CA PHE A 68 -11.14 18.53 14.95
C PHE A 68 -10.42 19.11 13.71
N TYR A 69 -10.26 18.31 12.64
CA TYR A 69 -9.60 18.80 11.43
C TYR A 69 -10.43 19.86 10.69
N THR A 70 -11.76 19.80 10.79
CA THR A 70 -12.65 20.84 10.27
C THR A 70 -12.42 22.16 10.99
N GLN A 71 -12.45 22.15 12.31
CA GLN A 71 -12.20 23.34 13.14
C GLN A 71 -10.77 23.88 12.94
N LEU A 72 -9.79 22.99 12.81
CA LEU A 72 -8.41 23.38 12.57
C LEU A 72 -8.24 24.07 11.20
N ALA A 73 -8.91 23.57 10.16
CA ALA A 73 -8.91 24.20 8.83
C ALA A 73 -9.65 25.54 8.79
N GLU A 74 -10.71 25.69 9.61
CA GLU A 74 -11.42 26.96 9.76
C GLU A 74 -10.61 28.00 10.55
N SER A 75 -9.75 27.56 11.47
CA SER A 75 -8.95 28.43 12.34
C SER A 75 -7.58 28.83 11.78
N SER A 76 -7.06 28.14 10.74
CA SER A 76 -5.72 28.38 10.20
C SER A 76 -5.66 28.28 8.69
N GLY A 77 -5.14 29.31 8.04
CA GLY A 77 -4.86 29.31 6.59
C GLY A 77 -3.83 28.26 6.15
N LYS A 78 -3.05 27.71 7.10
CA LYS A 78 -2.06 26.67 6.82
C LYS A 78 -2.66 25.28 6.66
N ILE A 79 -3.94 25.11 6.93
CA ILE A 79 -4.63 23.80 6.91
C ILE A 79 -5.72 23.80 5.86
N SER A 80 -5.80 22.72 5.08
CA SER A 80 -6.94 22.38 4.22
C SER A 80 -7.47 21.01 4.59
N LEU A 81 -8.79 20.83 4.47
CA LEU A 81 -9.44 19.53 4.61
C LEU A 81 -10.24 19.24 3.33
N GLU A 82 -9.93 18.12 2.69
CA GLU A 82 -10.55 17.71 1.42
C GLU A 82 -11.23 16.35 1.54
N GLU A 83 -12.32 16.15 0.79
CA GLU A 83 -13.00 14.87 0.68
C GLU A 83 -12.63 14.18 -0.64
N PHE A 84 -12.29 12.91 -0.54
CA PHE A 84 -12.08 12.02 -1.68
C PHE A 84 -13.14 10.92 -1.69
N GLY A 85 -13.21 10.14 -2.72
CA GLY A 85 -14.12 9.02 -2.96
C GLY A 85 -14.85 8.44 -1.74
N LYS A 86 -15.67 7.44 -1.93
CA LYS A 86 -16.42 6.81 -0.82
C LYS A 86 -15.67 5.59 -0.31
N THR A 87 -15.76 5.35 0.99
CA THR A 87 -15.36 4.09 1.62
C THR A 87 -16.50 3.08 1.62
N ASP A 88 -16.22 1.84 2.04
CA ASP A 88 -17.27 0.81 2.19
C ASP A 88 -18.30 1.14 3.29
N SER A 89 -18.00 2.08 4.20
CA SER A 89 -18.96 2.61 5.17
C SER A 89 -19.93 3.65 4.56
N GLY A 90 -19.73 4.02 3.30
CA GLY A 90 -20.51 5.07 2.60
C GLY A 90 -20.06 6.48 2.87
N LYS A 91 -19.21 6.73 3.87
CA LYS A 91 -18.60 8.04 4.19
C LYS A 91 -17.40 8.31 3.27
N PRO A 92 -17.11 9.60 2.95
CA PRO A 92 -15.92 9.96 2.17
C PRO A 92 -14.63 9.71 2.95
N LEU A 93 -13.53 9.48 2.23
CA LEU A 93 -12.20 9.50 2.81
C LEU A 93 -11.69 10.94 2.84
N HIS A 94 -11.12 11.37 3.95
CA HIS A 94 -10.62 12.73 4.13
C HIS A 94 -9.12 12.81 3.97
N LEU A 95 -8.65 13.94 3.46
CA LEU A 95 -7.24 14.32 3.41
C LEU A 95 -7.10 15.69 4.09
N ALA A 96 -6.42 15.75 5.22
CA ALA A 96 -6.02 17.01 5.83
C ALA A 96 -4.59 17.36 5.36
N ILE A 97 -4.36 18.60 4.99
CA ILE A 97 -3.10 19.09 4.43
C ILE A 97 -2.60 20.23 5.30
N TYR A 98 -1.36 20.13 5.75
CA TYR A 98 -0.61 21.25 6.32
C TYR A 98 0.40 21.77 5.30
N SER A 99 0.31 23.04 4.95
CA SER A 99 1.24 23.73 4.08
C SER A 99 1.76 25.01 4.73
N PRO A 100 3.06 25.15 4.97
CA PRO A 100 3.62 26.34 5.61
C PRO A 100 3.42 27.61 4.77
N GLY A 101 3.26 27.49 3.46
CA GLY A 101 3.03 28.59 2.52
C GLY A 101 1.57 28.85 2.17
N GLU A 102 0.60 28.19 2.82
CA GLU A 102 -0.84 28.32 2.57
C GLU A 102 -1.25 28.01 1.11
N ASP A 103 -0.42 27.27 0.40
CA ASP A 103 -0.69 26.74 -0.93
C ASP A 103 -1.02 25.24 -0.82
N PHE A 104 -2.02 24.77 -1.56
CA PHE A 104 -2.52 23.39 -1.51
C PHE A 104 -2.55 22.73 -2.89
N ASP A 105 -1.95 23.36 -3.91
CA ASP A 105 -1.81 22.75 -5.22
C ASP A 105 -0.60 21.81 -5.27
N PHE A 106 -0.85 20.52 -5.23
CA PHE A 106 0.22 19.51 -5.28
C PHE A 106 1.01 19.51 -6.60
N GLU A 107 0.54 20.09 -7.70
CA GLU A 107 1.35 20.22 -8.92
C GLU A 107 2.49 21.21 -8.70
N GLU A 108 2.21 22.34 -8.02
CA GLU A 108 3.23 23.32 -7.65
C GLU A 108 4.06 22.87 -6.43
N LEU A 109 3.40 22.34 -5.41
CA LEU A 109 4.07 21.93 -4.17
C LEU A 109 5.16 20.89 -4.41
N ARG A 110 4.89 19.90 -5.28
CA ARG A 110 5.87 18.85 -5.61
C ARG A 110 7.17 19.36 -6.22
N GLU A 111 7.14 20.51 -6.85
CA GLU A 111 8.37 21.10 -7.40
C GLU A 111 9.26 21.71 -6.31
N LYS A 112 8.63 22.32 -5.31
CA LYS A 112 9.31 23.19 -4.32
C LYS A 112 9.51 22.51 -2.95
N ASN A 113 8.67 21.53 -2.60
CA ASN A 113 8.57 20.97 -1.25
C ASN A 113 8.84 19.46 -1.22
N SER A 114 9.31 18.96 -0.09
CA SER A 114 9.16 17.55 0.26
C SER A 114 7.70 17.29 0.65
N ILE A 115 7.15 16.17 0.24
CA ILE A 115 5.77 15.78 0.56
C ILE A 115 5.77 14.52 1.40
N ILE A 116 5.16 14.60 2.59
CA ILE A 116 4.95 13.44 3.47
C ILE A 116 3.46 13.15 3.51
N LEU A 117 3.07 11.92 3.17
CA LEU A 117 1.70 11.41 3.39
C LEU A 117 1.69 10.50 4.61
N ILE A 118 0.90 10.89 5.62
CA ILE A 118 0.70 10.13 6.86
C ILE A 118 -0.66 9.43 6.78
N ASN A 119 -0.66 8.12 6.96
CA ASN A 119 -1.88 7.32 6.98
C ASN A 119 -2.14 6.80 8.40
N ASN A 120 -3.35 7.01 8.90
CA ASN A 120 -3.74 6.61 10.24
C ASN A 120 -4.95 5.68 10.21
N GLY A 121 -4.99 4.76 11.14
CA GLY A 121 -6.17 3.95 11.39
C GLY A 121 -6.53 3.00 10.26
N ILE A 122 -5.56 2.40 9.55
CA ILE A 122 -5.83 1.17 8.77
C ILE A 122 -6.47 0.13 9.70
N HIS A 123 -5.93 0.01 10.91
CA HIS A 123 -6.52 -0.72 12.00
C HIS A 123 -6.91 0.29 13.08
N PRO A 124 -8.17 0.73 13.17
CA PRO A 124 -8.56 1.81 14.08
C PRO A 124 -8.42 1.48 15.57
N GLY A 125 -8.17 0.22 15.90
CA GLY A 125 -7.74 -0.19 17.23
C GLY A 125 -6.30 0.21 17.57
N GLU A 126 -5.52 0.64 16.60
CA GLU A 126 -4.14 1.11 16.66
C GLU A 126 -4.14 2.64 16.54
N SER A 127 -4.71 3.31 17.57
CA SER A 127 -5.08 4.73 17.51
C SER A 127 -3.92 5.71 17.71
N ASP A 128 -2.72 5.21 17.99
CA ASP A 128 -1.56 6.03 18.38
C ASP A 128 -1.26 7.13 17.35
N GLY A 129 -1.30 6.78 16.06
CA GLY A 129 -1.11 7.72 14.96
C GLY A 129 -2.24 8.73 14.82
N ILE A 130 -3.48 8.35 15.10
CA ILE A 130 -4.64 9.25 15.01
C ILE A 130 -4.43 10.43 15.96
N ASP A 131 -4.24 10.15 17.25
CA ASP A 131 -4.09 11.18 18.28
C ASP A 131 -2.77 11.97 18.12
N ALA A 132 -1.66 11.28 17.79
CA ALA A 132 -0.38 11.93 17.56
C ALA A 132 -0.41 12.91 16.36
N THR A 133 -1.10 12.55 15.29
CA THR A 133 -1.18 13.41 14.09
C THR A 133 -2.10 14.61 14.31
N MET A 134 -3.20 14.44 15.05
CA MET A 134 -4.06 15.57 15.44
C MET A 134 -3.25 16.62 16.22
N MET A 135 -2.52 16.22 17.25
CA MET A 135 -1.66 17.12 18.01
C MET A 135 -0.60 17.77 17.14
N LEU A 136 0.07 16.99 16.27
CA LEU A 136 1.12 17.50 15.39
C LEU A 136 0.61 18.59 14.43
N PHE A 137 -0.53 18.36 13.79
CA PHE A 137 -1.13 19.33 12.86
C PHE A 137 -1.55 20.61 13.57
N ARG A 138 -2.17 20.51 14.75
CA ARG A 138 -2.50 21.66 15.61
C ARG A 138 -1.24 22.45 15.98
N ASP A 139 -0.22 21.76 16.47
CA ASP A 139 1.00 22.40 16.97
C ASP A 139 1.79 23.10 15.84
N LEU A 140 1.76 22.54 14.62
CA LEU A 140 2.33 23.17 13.42
C LEU A 140 1.49 24.37 12.95
N ALA A 141 0.17 24.26 12.94
CA ALA A 141 -0.75 25.32 12.53
C ALA A 141 -0.69 26.51 13.46
N GLY A 142 -0.56 26.26 14.76
CA GLY A 142 -0.49 27.27 15.83
C GLY A 142 0.92 27.79 16.11
N ASP A 143 1.94 27.37 15.33
CA ASP A 143 3.36 27.76 15.53
C ASP A 143 3.89 27.46 16.94
N SER A 144 3.31 26.48 17.65
CA SER A 144 3.76 26.07 18.99
C SER A 144 5.03 25.22 18.95
N ILE A 145 5.38 24.69 17.79
CA ILE A 145 6.63 24.00 17.48
C ILE A 145 7.28 24.60 16.22
N THR A 146 8.59 24.36 16.07
CA THR A 146 9.29 24.82 14.86
C THR A 146 8.68 24.18 13.62
N ALA A 147 8.08 25.00 12.77
CA ALA A 147 7.47 24.59 11.52
C ALA A 147 8.54 24.34 10.43
N PRO A 148 8.37 23.32 9.58
CA PRO A 148 9.20 23.16 8.39
C PRO A 148 8.91 24.30 7.39
N LYS A 149 9.90 24.64 6.58
CA LYS A 149 9.75 25.71 5.56
C LYS A 149 9.38 25.14 4.19
N ASN A 150 9.90 23.95 3.90
CA ASN A 150 9.82 23.34 2.57
C ASN A 150 9.27 21.90 2.63
N THR A 151 8.57 21.53 3.70
CA THR A 151 7.92 20.22 3.84
C THR A 151 6.44 20.43 4.04
N VAL A 152 5.66 19.82 3.18
CA VAL A 152 4.18 19.76 3.23
C VAL A 152 3.78 18.40 3.81
N LEU A 153 2.84 18.42 4.72
CA LEU A 153 2.26 17.21 5.30
C LEU A 153 0.84 17.03 4.77
N ALA A 154 0.55 15.83 4.33
CA ALA A 154 -0.80 15.39 4.05
C ALA A 154 -1.12 14.22 4.98
N THR A 155 -2.33 14.15 5.53
CA THR A 155 -2.73 13.01 6.34
C THR A 155 -4.11 12.52 5.98
N ILE A 156 -4.25 11.18 5.98
CA ILE A 156 -5.55 10.52 6.02
C ILE A 156 -5.85 10.31 7.51
N PRO A 157 -6.76 11.10 8.12
CA PRO A 157 -6.99 11.08 9.56
C PRO A 157 -7.45 9.71 10.08
N VAL A 158 -8.35 9.06 9.33
CA VAL A 158 -8.87 7.70 9.63
C VAL A 158 -9.15 6.98 8.31
N TYR A 159 -8.28 6.03 7.96
CA TYR A 159 -8.42 5.29 6.70
C TYR A 159 -9.55 4.25 6.74
N ASN A 160 -9.64 3.46 7.80
CA ASN A 160 -10.68 2.45 8.00
C ASN A 160 -11.85 3.03 8.79
N ILE A 161 -12.68 3.83 8.12
CA ILE A 161 -13.84 4.46 8.76
C ILE A 161 -14.82 3.41 9.31
N GLY A 162 -15.07 2.34 8.56
CA GLY A 162 -15.98 1.26 9.01
C GLY A 162 -15.52 0.58 10.29
N GLY A 163 -14.23 0.33 10.42
CA GLY A 163 -13.63 -0.18 11.64
C GLY A 163 -13.65 0.84 12.78
N ALA A 164 -13.42 2.12 12.48
CA ALA A 164 -13.46 3.20 13.48
C ALA A 164 -14.87 3.40 14.07
N LEU A 165 -15.90 3.22 13.27
CA LEU A 165 -17.31 3.26 13.71
C LEU A 165 -17.71 2.03 14.54
N ASN A 166 -16.97 0.93 14.44
CA ASN A 166 -17.22 -0.31 15.20
C ASN A 166 -16.33 -0.34 16.46
N ARG A 167 -16.59 0.58 17.37
CA ARG A 167 -15.82 0.72 18.62
C ARG A 167 -16.13 -0.38 19.63
N ASN A 168 -15.09 -0.79 20.34
CA ASN A 168 -15.17 -1.75 21.43
C ASN A 168 -13.97 -1.64 22.37
N SER A 169 -13.98 -2.39 23.48
CA SER A 169 -12.90 -2.46 24.46
C SER A 169 -12.28 -3.86 24.59
N THR A 170 -12.61 -4.79 23.71
CA THR A 170 -12.33 -6.22 23.91
C THR A 170 -11.55 -6.91 22.79
N SER A 171 -11.56 -6.39 21.58
CA SER A 171 -10.98 -7.07 20.41
C SER A 171 -9.44 -7.08 20.39
N ARG A 172 -8.78 -6.26 21.19
CA ARG A 172 -7.31 -6.19 21.31
C ARG A 172 -6.85 -6.60 22.70
N THR A 173 -6.99 -7.87 22.99
CA THR A 173 -6.79 -8.48 24.32
C THR A 173 -5.43 -8.13 24.96
N ASN A 174 -4.37 -8.00 24.16
CA ASN A 174 -3.01 -7.80 24.68
C ASN A 174 -2.56 -6.33 24.68
N GLN A 175 -3.37 -5.41 24.11
CA GLN A 175 -2.96 -4.01 23.96
C GLN A 175 -3.25 -3.19 25.22
N ASN A 176 -2.24 -2.45 25.68
CA ASN A 176 -2.35 -1.58 26.86
C ASN A 176 -2.94 -0.21 26.48
N GLY A 177 -4.27 -0.15 26.41
CA GLY A 177 -5.03 1.05 26.05
C GLY A 177 -5.04 1.37 24.54
N PRO A 178 -5.85 2.36 24.15
CA PRO A 178 -6.79 3.17 24.96
C PRO A 178 -7.98 2.36 25.51
N ALA A 179 -8.85 3.01 26.29
CA ALA A 179 -10.00 2.37 26.96
C ALA A 179 -11.00 1.77 25.96
N GLU A 180 -11.27 2.49 24.88
CA GLU A 180 -12.08 2.05 23.75
C GLU A 180 -11.39 2.41 22.43
N TYR A 181 -11.60 1.58 21.41
CA TYR A 181 -10.91 1.68 20.14
C TYR A 181 -11.73 1.05 19.01
N GLY A 182 -11.38 1.31 17.77
CA GLY A 182 -12.04 0.71 16.61
C GLY A 182 -11.63 -0.75 16.36
N PHE A 183 -12.30 -1.37 15.38
CA PHE A 183 -12.09 -2.76 14.98
C PHE A 183 -11.14 -2.85 13.77
N ARG A 184 -10.41 -3.97 13.64
CA ARG A 184 -9.43 -4.19 12.58
C ARG A 184 -10.07 -4.24 11.19
N GLY A 185 -11.12 -5.04 11.03
CA GLY A 185 -11.82 -5.18 9.75
C GLY A 185 -12.60 -3.92 9.37
N ASN A 186 -12.70 -3.64 8.07
CA ASN A 186 -13.54 -2.54 7.58
C ASN A 186 -15.04 -2.89 7.64
N ALA A 187 -15.91 -2.06 7.07
CA ALA A 187 -17.36 -2.29 7.04
C ALA A 187 -17.78 -3.60 6.33
N ARG A 188 -16.89 -4.21 5.55
CA ARG A 188 -17.06 -5.51 4.89
C ARG A 188 -16.16 -6.61 5.50
N ASN A 189 -15.50 -6.33 6.63
CA ASN A 189 -14.59 -7.22 7.34
C ASN A 189 -13.29 -7.56 6.58
N TYR A 190 -12.84 -6.68 5.67
CA TYR A 190 -11.51 -6.77 5.06
C TYR A 190 -10.44 -6.14 5.96
N ASP A 191 -9.26 -6.75 6.02
CA ASP A 191 -8.04 -6.10 6.47
C ASP A 191 -7.49 -5.19 5.35
N LEU A 192 -7.63 -3.88 5.51
CA LEU A 192 -7.22 -2.92 4.49
C LEU A 192 -5.72 -2.93 4.22
N ASN A 193 -4.90 -3.40 5.18
CA ASN A 193 -3.46 -3.60 4.96
C ASN A 193 -3.15 -4.93 4.23
N ARG A 194 -4.12 -5.48 3.50
CA ARG A 194 -3.98 -6.61 2.57
C ARG A 194 -4.62 -6.30 1.22
N ASP A 195 -5.14 -5.09 1.04
CA ASP A 195 -5.98 -4.73 -0.10
C ASP A 195 -5.29 -3.83 -1.14
N PHE A 196 -4.04 -3.40 -0.89
CA PHE A 196 -3.35 -2.38 -1.71
C PHE A 196 -3.04 -2.80 -3.16
N ILE A 197 -3.24 -4.04 -3.55
CA ILE A 197 -3.12 -4.47 -4.96
C ILE A 197 -4.46 -4.89 -5.53
N LYS A 198 -5.20 -5.76 -4.84
CA LYS A 198 -6.46 -6.29 -5.36
C LYS A 198 -7.58 -5.26 -5.39
N ALA A 199 -7.53 -4.25 -4.48
CA ALA A 199 -8.45 -3.12 -4.41
C ALA A 199 -9.94 -3.51 -4.46
N ASP A 200 -10.29 -4.52 -3.66
CA ASP A 200 -11.67 -5.01 -3.53
C ASP A 200 -12.57 -4.04 -2.78
N THR A 201 -11.95 -3.17 -1.97
CA THR A 201 -12.66 -2.20 -1.15
C THR A 201 -12.71 -0.83 -1.81
N ARG A 202 -13.76 -0.08 -1.50
CA ARG A 202 -13.82 1.34 -1.88
C ARG A 202 -12.76 2.18 -1.18
N ASN A 203 -12.37 1.77 0.04
CA ASN A 203 -11.30 2.44 0.79
C ASN A 203 -10.02 2.51 -0.04
N THR A 204 -9.55 1.38 -0.56
CA THR A 204 -8.32 1.31 -1.36
C THR A 204 -8.44 2.10 -2.66
N ARG A 205 -9.61 2.07 -3.31
CA ARG A 205 -9.85 2.86 -4.53
C ARG A 205 -9.77 4.36 -4.26
N SER A 206 -10.35 4.83 -3.15
CA SER A 206 -10.24 6.23 -2.71
C SER A 206 -8.83 6.59 -2.25
N PHE A 207 -8.10 5.64 -1.64
CA PHE A 207 -6.68 5.82 -1.33
C PHE A 207 -5.83 6.04 -2.59
N TYR A 208 -6.09 5.31 -3.67
CA TYR A 208 -5.39 5.53 -4.93
C TYR A 208 -5.60 6.96 -5.48
N GLU A 209 -6.83 7.49 -5.36
CA GLU A 209 -7.10 8.88 -5.74
C GLU A 209 -6.24 9.86 -4.94
N ILE A 210 -6.18 9.69 -3.61
CA ILE A 210 -5.34 10.50 -2.71
C ILE A 210 -3.86 10.32 -3.04
N PHE A 211 -3.37 9.09 -3.11
CA PHE A 211 -1.96 8.79 -3.32
C PHE A 211 -1.43 9.39 -4.63
N HIS A 212 -2.18 9.26 -5.71
CA HIS A 212 -1.81 9.82 -7.01
C HIS A 212 -2.06 11.33 -7.12
N HIS A 213 -2.89 11.90 -6.27
CA HIS A 213 -3.05 13.34 -6.13
C HIS A 213 -1.86 13.95 -5.38
N VAL A 214 -1.48 13.35 -4.26
CA VAL A 214 -0.38 13.80 -3.40
C VAL A 214 0.99 13.47 -4.00
N LYS A 215 1.20 12.27 -4.52
CA LYS A 215 2.49 11.70 -5.00
C LYS A 215 3.62 11.91 -3.98
N PRO A 216 3.51 11.35 -2.78
CA PRO A 216 4.40 11.66 -1.68
C PRO A 216 5.85 11.19 -1.92
N ASP A 217 6.80 11.92 -1.34
CA ASP A 217 8.20 11.49 -1.26
C ASP A 217 8.38 10.43 -0.17
N ILE A 218 7.71 10.62 0.95
CA ILE A 218 7.69 9.72 2.09
C ILE A 218 6.23 9.37 2.41
N PHE A 219 5.99 8.10 2.68
CA PHE A 219 4.72 7.59 3.18
C PHE A 219 4.93 7.00 4.58
N ILE A 220 4.16 7.47 5.56
CA ILE A 220 4.18 6.99 6.95
C ILE A 220 2.84 6.33 7.24
N ASP A 221 2.86 5.07 7.69
CA ASP A 221 1.68 4.31 8.06
C ASP A 221 1.77 3.93 9.54
N ASN A 222 0.86 4.43 10.36
CA ASN A 222 0.92 4.28 11.81
C ASN A 222 0.16 3.04 12.29
N HIS A 223 0.88 2.16 13.03
CA HIS A 223 0.43 0.88 13.54
C HIS A 223 0.83 0.63 15.00
N VAL A 224 0.35 -0.50 15.55
CA VAL A 224 0.75 -1.06 16.84
C VAL A 224 1.14 -2.52 16.67
N SER A 225 2.38 -2.86 17.00
CA SER A 225 2.93 -4.20 16.85
C SER A 225 2.44 -5.18 17.94
N ASN A 226 2.51 -6.46 17.62
CA ASN A 226 2.43 -7.58 18.55
C ASN A 226 3.74 -8.39 18.46
N GLY A 227 3.83 -9.51 19.19
CA GLY A 227 4.97 -10.42 19.14
C GLY A 227 5.82 -10.40 20.40
N ALA A 228 7.15 -10.46 20.25
CA ALA A 228 8.10 -10.49 21.36
C ALA A 228 8.01 -9.25 22.27
N ASP A 229 8.33 -9.41 23.57
CA ASP A 229 8.50 -8.26 24.47
C ASP A 229 9.95 -7.78 24.46
N TYR A 230 10.12 -6.45 24.47
CA TYR A 230 11.41 -5.77 24.44
C TYR A 230 11.32 -4.38 25.09
N GLN A 231 12.46 -3.69 25.24
CA GLN A 231 12.49 -2.41 25.95
C GLN A 231 11.98 -1.23 25.11
N TYR A 232 12.00 -1.32 23.80
CA TYR A 232 11.57 -0.23 22.91
C TYR A 232 10.07 0.04 22.99
N THR A 233 9.69 1.30 22.82
CA THR A 233 8.29 1.70 22.59
C THR A 233 8.00 1.80 21.09
N LEU A 234 8.99 2.20 20.32
CA LEU A 234 8.91 2.42 18.88
C LEU A 234 9.67 1.35 18.14
N THR A 235 9.06 0.82 17.08
CA THR A 235 9.76 0.11 16.04
C THR A 235 9.36 0.69 14.68
N HIS A 236 10.22 0.51 13.68
CA HIS A 236 9.95 0.93 12.32
C HIS A 236 10.07 -0.25 11.35
N LEU A 237 9.21 -0.25 10.34
CA LEU A 237 9.31 -1.15 9.20
C LEU A 237 9.36 -0.29 7.93
N PHE A 238 10.56 0.06 7.52
CA PHE A 238 10.73 0.72 6.23
C PHE A 238 10.51 -0.27 5.07
N THR A 239 10.16 0.27 3.91
CA THR A 239 10.26 -0.46 2.65
C THR A 239 11.59 -1.21 2.60
N GLN A 240 11.56 -2.48 2.23
CA GLN A 240 12.78 -3.28 2.12
C GLN A 240 13.72 -2.66 1.06
N HIS A 241 14.92 -2.27 1.46
CA HIS A 241 15.81 -1.40 0.68
C HIS A 241 16.29 -2.05 -0.62
N ASN A 242 16.54 -3.38 -0.65
CA ASN A 242 16.93 -4.06 -1.89
C ASN A 242 15.76 -4.16 -2.88
N LYS A 243 14.50 -4.22 -2.40
CA LYS A 243 13.29 -4.14 -3.24
C LYS A 243 13.07 -2.73 -3.77
N LEU A 244 13.28 -1.71 -2.94
CA LEU A 244 13.25 -0.32 -3.40
C LEU A 244 14.33 -0.13 -4.47
N GLY A 245 15.51 -0.67 -4.22
CA GLY A 245 16.57 -0.93 -5.18
C GLY A 245 17.39 0.30 -5.59
N GLY A 246 18.57 0.02 -6.14
CA GLY A 246 19.47 1.05 -6.66
C GLY A 246 19.87 2.09 -5.63
N GLU A 247 20.09 3.31 -6.10
CA GLU A 247 20.51 4.44 -5.27
C GLU A 247 19.47 4.82 -4.20
N LEU A 248 18.17 4.65 -4.51
CA LEU A 248 17.10 4.97 -3.56
C LEU A 248 17.07 3.99 -2.39
N GLY A 249 17.30 2.70 -2.66
CA GLY A 249 17.43 1.70 -1.60
C GLY A 249 18.64 1.93 -0.71
N ALA A 250 19.81 2.21 -1.30
CA ALA A 250 21.03 2.55 -0.57
C ALA A 250 20.84 3.83 0.28
N TYR A 251 20.21 4.86 -0.28
CA TYR A 251 19.91 6.10 0.43
C TYR A 251 18.99 5.86 1.65
N LEU A 252 18.00 4.99 1.50
CA LEU A 252 17.14 4.60 2.62
C LEU A 252 17.92 3.90 3.73
N ASP A 253 18.72 2.89 3.38
CA ASP A 253 19.44 2.05 4.35
C ASP A 253 20.59 2.79 5.04
N GLU A 254 21.38 3.53 4.27
CA GLU A 254 22.63 4.16 4.74
C GLU A 254 22.44 5.57 5.31
N GLN A 255 21.30 6.23 5.02
CA GLN A 255 21.12 7.64 5.40
C GLN A 255 19.83 7.87 6.19
N ILE A 256 18.66 7.50 5.65
CA ILE A 256 17.36 7.84 6.29
C ILE A 256 17.16 7.05 7.58
N MET A 257 17.38 5.72 7.57
CA MET A 257 17.20 4.91 8.76
C MET A 257 18.15 5.32 9.90
N PRO A 258 19.47 5.47 9.68
CA PRO A 258 20.37 5.98 10.72
C PRO A 258 20.00 7.38 11.20
N ALA A 259 19.62 8.29 10.31
CA ALA A 259 19.22 9.65 10.68
C ALA A 259 17.98 9.68 11.59
N LEU A 260 17.02 8.78 11.35
CA LEU A 260 15.83 8.63 12.21
C LEU A 260 16.22 8.12 13.59
N GLU A 261 17.03 7.06 13.65
CA GLU A 261 17.51 6.47 14.90
C GLU A 261 18.29 7.51 15.73
N ASP A 262 19.22 8.24 15.11
CA ASP A 262 19.99 9.29 15.75
C ASP A 262 19.12 10.47 16.23
N SER A 263 18.13 10.88 15.43
CA SER A 263 17.22 11.96 15.78
C SER A 263 16.35 11.61 16.98
N LEU A 264 15.89 10.39 17.06
CA LEU A 264 15.08 9.89 18.18
C LEU A 264 15.93 9.66 19.44
N ALA A 265 17.12 9.10 19.30
CA ALA A 265 18.05 8.90 20.42
C ALA A 265 18.40 10.21 21.14
N LYS A 266 18.57 11.31 20.40
CA LYS A 266 18.79 12.66 20.97
C LYS A 266 17.61 13.20 21.77
N LYS A 267 16.45 12.57 21.68
CA LYS A 267 15.21 12.90 22.39
C LYS A 267 14.83 11.84 23.42
N ASP A 268 15.75 10.96 23.78
CA ASP A 268 15.55 9.83 24.70
C ASP A 268 14.49 8.83 24.22
N TRP A 269 14.34 8.69 22.89
CA TRP A 269 13.51 7.67 22.25
C TRP A 269 14.38 6.65 21.54
N ASP A 270 14.50 5.46 22.14
CA ASP A 270 15.09 4.33 21.45
C ASP A 270 14.12 3.75 20.42
N ILE A 271 14.62 3.38 19.25
CA ILE A 271 13.87 2.71 18.18
C ILE A 271 14.69 1.56 17.61
N THR A 272 14.03 0.54 17.10
CA THR A 272 14.64 -0.59 16.39
C THR A 272 13.77 -0.99 15.20
N PRO A 273 14.28 -1.73 14.21
CA PRO A 273 13.43 -2.36 13.22
C PRO A 273 12.35 -3.23 13.84
N TYR A 274 11.23 -3.39 13.15
CA TYR A 274 10.13 -4.27 13.58
C TYR A 274 10.64 -5.68 13.88
N VAL A 275 10.37 -6.14 15.11
CA VAL A 275 10.85 -7.42 15.62
C VAL A 275 9.87 -8.52 15.21
N ASN A 276 10.14 -9.13 14.06
CA ASN A 276 9.29 -10.16 13.46
C ASN A 276 9.54 -11.54 14.12
N VAL A 277 9.36 -11.60 15.45
CA VAL A 277 9.57 -12.80 16.27
C VAL A 277 8.34 -13.08 17.13
N PHE A 278 7.87 -14.32 17.12
CA PHE A 278 6.67 -14.75 17.83
C PHE A 278 6.98 -16.04 18.63
N ASN A 279 6.60 -16.03 19.92
CA ASN A 279 6.81 -17.16 20.86
C ASN A 279 8.28 -17.57 21.08
N GLU A 280 9.20 -16.67 20.81
CA GLU A 280 10.64 -16.85 21.01
C GLU A 280 11.24 -15.56 21.55
N VAL A 281 12.39 -15.64 22.21
CA VAL A 281 13.19 -14.47 22.59
C VAL A 281 14.06 -14.08 21.39
N PRO A 282 14.13 -12.79 20.99
CA PRO A 282 14.85 -12.38 19.78
C PRO A 282 16.40 -12.38 19.96
N GLU A 283 16.97 -13.33 20.70
CA GLU A 283 18.41 -13.42 20.95
C GLU A 283 19.18 -14.02 19.76
N GLU A 284 18.52 -14.88 18.99
CA GLU A 284 19.09 -15.54 17.81
C GLU A 284 19.00 -14.66 16.55
N GLY A 285 18.49 -13.42 16.70
CA GLY A 285 18.27 -12.50 15.59
C GLY A 285 16.91 -12.62 14.93
N PHE A 286 16.68 -11.77 13.92
CA PHE A 286 15.41 -11.79 13.18
C PHE A 286 15.57 -11.19 11.77
N SER A 287 14.66 -11.58 10.88
CA SER A 287 14.61 -11.04 9.52
C SER A 287 13.73 -9.80 9.45
N GLN A 288 14.08 -8.87 8.56
CA GLN A 288 13.16 -7.83 8.15
C GLN A 288 11.92 -8.46 7.51
N PHE A 289 10.76 -7.87 7.76
CA PHE A 289 9.52 -8.31 7.13
C PHE A 289 9.55 -8.04 5.62
N ASN A 290 9.20 -9.04 4.80
CA ASN A 290 9.08 -8.88 3.35
C ASN A 290 7.74 -8.22 3.01
N ASN A 291 7.75 -6.91 2.83
CA ASN A 291 6.56 -6.13 2.49
C ASN A 291 6.16 -6.34 1.02
N HIS A 292 5.33 -7.35 0.77
CA HIS A 292 4.71 -7.55 -0.54
C HIS A 292 3.79 -6.37 -0.92
N PRO A 293 3.51 -6.18 -2.22
CA PRO A 293 2.67 -5.07 -2.70
C PRO A 293 1.25 -4.99 -2.12
N ARG A 294 0.72 -6.09 -1.57
CA ARG A 294 -0.57 -6.10 -0.84
C ARG A 294 -0.59 -5.20 0.40
N TYR A 295 0.58 -4.93 0.97
CA TYR A 295 0.76 -4.04 2.13
C TYR A 295 0.98 -2.60 1.69
N SER A 296 0.67 -1.65 2.55
CA SER A 296 0.80 -0.22 2.26
C SER A 296 2.19 0.20 1.80
N THR A 297 3.24 -0.18 2.54
CA THR A 297 4.63 0.14 2.19
C THR A 297 5.15 -0.64 0.98
N GLY A 298 4.62 -1.83 0.74
CA GLY A 298 4.91 -2.60 -0.46
C GLY A 298 4.31 -1.96 -1.72
N TYR A 299 3.07 -1.46 -1.64
CA TYR A 299 2.43 -0.72 -2.73
C TYR A 299 3.19 0.57 -3.04
N THR A 300 3.55 1.37 -2.02
CA THR A 300 4.24 2.65 -2.23
C THR A 300 5.64 2.47 -2.84
N THR A 301 6.29 1.31 -2.61
CA THR A 301 7.53 0.92 -3.26
C THR A 301 7.41 0.90 -4.79
N LEU A 302 6.25 0.50 -5.32
CA LEU A 302 6.02 0.44 -6.77
C LEU A 302 6.06 1.81 -7.44
N TRP A 303 5.92 2.87 -6.66
CA TRP A 303 5.96 4.28 -7.07
C TRP A 303 7.25 4.99 -6.65
N ASN A 304 8.25 4.23 -6.21
CA ASN A 304 9.52 4.76 -5.69
C ASN A 304 9.32 5.78 -4.55
N THR A 305 8.27 5.60 -3.75
CA THR A 305 8.02 6.34 -2.52
C THR A 305 8.67 5.60 -1.36
N ILE A 306 9.39 6.33 -0.50
CA ILE A 306 9.97 5.77 0.72
C ILE A 306 8.84 5.49 1.70
N GLY A 307 8.50 4.22 1.89
CA GLY A 307 7.47 3.80 2.83
C GLY A 307 8.05 3.47 4.19
N MET A 308 7.37 3.90 5.24
CA MET A 308 7.67 3.52 6.62
C MET A 308 6.39 3.15 7.35
N MET A 309 6.36 1.97 7.93
CA MET A 309 5.34 1.60 8.90
C MET A 309 5.91 1.87 10.29
N VAL A 310 5.19 2.65 11.09
CA VAL A 310 5.50 2.85 12.51
C VAL A 310 4.78 1.75 13.27
N GLU A 311 5.51 1.02 14.10
CA GLU A 311 4.93 -0.08 14.87
C GLU A 311 5.25 0.15 16.35
N THR A 312 4.31 0.77 17.07
CA THR A 312 4.47 0.96 18.51
C THR A 312 4.18 -0.34 19.26
N HIS A 313 4.89 -0.59 20.37
CA HIS A 313 4.73 -1.86 21.07
C HIS A 313 3.46 -1.91 21.92
N MET A 314 2.58 -2.86 21.65
CA MET A 314 1.25 -3.00 22.28
C MET A 314 1.27 -3.05 23.82
N LEU A 315 2.32 -3.59 24.46
CA LEU A 315 2.42 -3.71 25.93
C LEU A 315 2.83 -2.40 26.60
N LYS A 316 3.33 -1.42 25.85
CA LYS A 316 3.71 -0.12 26.44
C LYS A 316 2.47 0.74 26.68
N PRO A 317 2.48 1.61 27.71
CA PRO A 317 1.34 2.48 28.02
C PRO A 317 0.93 3.35 26.84
N TYR A 318 -0.36 3.47 26.57
CA TYR A 318 -0.91 4.25 25.45
C TYR A 318 -0.35 5.67 25.35
N PRO A 319 -0.28 6.48 26.45
CA PRO A 319 0.30 7.82 26.35
C PRO A 319 1.75 7.85 25.89
N LYS A 320 2.52 6.82 26.24
CA LYS A 320 3.92 6.72 25.83
C LYS A 320 4.02 6.41 24.33
N ARG A 321 3.14 5.53 23.83
CA ARG A 321 3.08 5.17 22.40
C ARG A 321 2.70 6.37 21.54
N VAL A 322 1.64 7.11 21.92
CA VAL A 322 1.20 8.33 21.22
C VAL A 322 2.30 9.38 21.16
N ARG A 323 2.97 9.66 22.28
CA ARG A 323 4.08 10.63 22.33
C ARG A 323 5.28 10.18 21.50
N GLY A 324 5.60 8.89 21.52
CA GLY A 324 6.67 8.33 20.70
C GLY A 324 6.37 8.49 19.20
N THR A 325 5.14 8.18 18.76
CA THR A 325 4.69 8.38 17.38
C THR A 325 4.76 9.85 16.97
N TYR A 326 4.36 10.77 17.83
CA TYR A 326 4.48 12.21 17.60
C TYR A 326 5.94 12.63 17.37
N GLU A 327 6.89 12.21 18.24
CA GLU A 327 8.30 12.56 18.10
C GLU A 327 8.97 11.88 16.91
N LEU A 328 8.52 10.68 16.54
CA LEU A 328 8.98 10.01 15.33
C LEU A 328 8.57 10.79 14.07
N MET A 329 7.30 11.19 13.97
CA MET A 329 6.84 12.01 12.83
C MET A 329 7.59 13.34 12.75
N ARG A 330 7.84 14.02 13.88
CA ARG A 330 8.67 15.23 13.92
C ARG A 330 10.10 14.99 13.43
N SER A 331 10.69 13.85 13.77
CA SER A 331 12.03 13.47 13.31
C SER A 331 12.04 13.25 11.80
N MET A 332 11.04 12.56 11.25
CA MET A 332 10.90 12.37 9.80
C MET A 332 10.68 13.69 9.05
N ILE A 333 9.91 14.61 9.61
CA ILE A 333 9.76 15.98 9.04
C ILE A 333 11.10 16.68 8.96
N GLY A 334 11.90 16.62 10.03
CA GLY A 334 13.24 17.23 10.05
C GLY A 334 14.19 16.61 9.02
N ILE A 335 14.13 15.29 8.82
CA ILE A 335 14.92 14.59 7.80
C ILE A 335 14.48 15.04 6.39
N ALA A 336 13.18 15.05 6.13
CA ALA A 336 12.63 15.46 4.83
C ALA A 336 12.95 16.93 4.50
N GLU A 337 12.92 17.81 5.51
CA GLU A 337 13.27 19.23 5.37
C GLU A 337 14.74 19.44 5.01
N ASN A 338 15.62 18.73 5.73
CA ASN A 338 17.07 18.94 5.60
C ASN A 338 17.65 18.32 4.31
N ASP A 339 17.08 17.22 3.83
CA ASP A 339 17.63 16.44 2.70
C ASP A 339 16.73 16.46 1.45
N ARG A 340 15.84 17.45 1.38
CA ARG A 340 14.81 17.61 0.36
C ARG A 340 15.31 17.43 -1.08
N GLU A 341 16.31 18.21 -1.46
CA GLU A 341 16.81 18.24 -2.85
C GLU A 341 17.42 16.89 -3.24
N ARG A 342 18.24 16.35 -2.36
CA ARG A 342 18.89 15.05 -2.58
C ARG A 342 17.85 13.93 -2.70
N MET A 343 16.87 13.88 -1.82
CA MET A 343 15.81 12.88 -1.85
C MET A 343 15.01 12.95 -3.16
N LYS A 344 14.62 14.15 -3.60
CA LYS A 344 13.91 14.34 -4.88
C LYS A 344 14.76 13.90 -6.08
N ASP A 345 16.02 14.26 -6.11
CA ASP A 345 16.93 13.87 -7.19
C ASP A 345 17.09 12.35 -7.29
N ILE A 346 17.31 11.68 -6.16
CA ILE A 346 17.45 10.23 -6.11
C ILE A 346 16.14 9.55 -6.56
N ARG A 347 14.98 10.02 -6.08
CA ARG A 347 13.68 9.49 -6.51
C ARG A 347 13.43 9.69 -8.00
N ASN A 348 13.78 10.84 -8.55
CA ASN A 348 13.65 11.12 -9.98
C ASN A 348 14.53 10.18 -10.82
N ARG A 349 15.74 9.86 -10.37
CA ARG A 349 16.58 8.85 -11.03
C ARG A 349 16.01 7.45 -10.89
N ALA A 350 15.56 7.08 -9.70
CA ALA A 350 14.92 5.77 -9.44
C ALA A 350 13.67 5.54 -10.30
N SER A 351 12.83 6.56 -10.51
CA SER A 351 11.64 6.47 -11.35
C SER A 351 11.96 6.16 -12.82
N ARG A 352 13.17 6.54 -13.28
CA ARG A 352 13.63 6.28 -14.66
C ARG A 352 14.35 4.95 -14.83
N LYS A 353 14.83 4.35 -13.73
CA LYS A 353 15.62 3.11 -13.77
C LYS A 353 14.92 2.01 -14.56
N TYR A 354 13.71 1.66 -14.19
CA TYR A 354 12.97 0.57 -14.81
C TYR A 354 12.37 0.91 -16.20
N LEU A 355 12.48 2.17 -16.61
CA LEU A 355 12.18 2.54 -17.99
C LEU A 355 13.29 2.08 -18.95
N THR A 356 14.51 1.96 -18.45
CA THR A 356 15.70 1.63 -19.26
C THR A 356 16.27 0.24 -18.96
N ASP A 357 16.10 -0.27 -17.77
CA ASP A 357 16.59 -1.59 -17.37
C ASP A 357 15.93 -2.69 -18.19
N ARG A 358 16.70 -3.74 -18.45
CA ARG A 358 16.23 -4.92 -19.18
C ARG A 358 15.54 -5.92 -18.25
N TRP A 359 15.99 -6.04 -17.02
CA TRP A 359 15.57 -7.05 -16.06
C TRP A 359 14.92 -6.44 -14.84
N TYR A 360 13.90 -7.10 -14.30
CA TYR A 360 13.20 -6.73 -13.07
C TYR A 360 13.15 -7.93 -12.13
N PRO A 361 13.63 -7.78 -10.87
CA PRO A 361 13.49 -8.81 -9.86
C PRO A 361 12.05 -8.83 -9.30
N ILE A 362 11.40 -9.99 -9.29
CA ILE A 362 10.01 -10.14 -8.83
C ILE A 362 9.88 -10.87 -7.49
N ASN A 363 10.81 -11.75 -7.15
CA ASN A 363 10.83 -12.49 -5.90
C ASN A 363 12.10 -12.21 -5.13
N PHE A 364 11.97 -12.10 -3.81
CA PHE A 364 13.08 -11.81 -2.91
C PHE A 364 13.03 -12.71 -1.69
N LYS A 365 14.20 -13.13 -1.19
CA LYS A 365 14.38 -13.80 0.08
C LYS A 365 15.47 -13.13 0.91
N PRO A 366 15.47 -13.28 2.25
CA PRO A 366 16.57 -12.82 3.09
C PRO A 366 17.89 -13.47 2.68
N ASP A 367 18.97 -12.70 2.66
CA ASP A 367 20.34 -13.20 2.62
C ASP A 367 20.72 -13.69 4.02
N THR A 368 20.63 -14.99 4.24
CA THR A 368 20.94 -15.60 5.53
C THR A 368 22.43 -15.82 5.76
N GLU A 369 23.26 -15.60 4.73
CA GLU A 369 24.72 -15.77 4.82
C GLU A 369 25.41 -14.48 5.29
N ASN A 370 24.78 -13.32 5.08
CA ASN A 370 25.35 -12.00 5.36
C ASN A 370 24.42 -11.13 6.21
N PRO A 371 24.13 -11.49 7.48
CA PRO A 371 23.36 -10.64 8.38
C PRO A 371 24.14 -9.38 8.76
N SER A 372 23.42 -8.28 8.99
CA SER A 372 23.97 -7.15 9.72
C SER A 372 23.92 -7.41 11.22
N GLN A 373 24.78 -6.74 12.00
CA GLN A 373 24.76 -6.82 13.46
C GLN A 373 23.97 -5.65 14.03
N ARG A 374 23.19 -5.93 15.08
CA ARG A 374 22.40 -4.89 15.73
C ARG A 374 22.41 -5.02 17.24
N SER A 375 22.70 -3.91 17.93
CA SER A 375 22.57 -3.84 19.38
C SER A 375 21.08 -3.83 19.74
N PHE A 376 20.61 -4.87 20.38
CA PHE A 376 19.19 -5.08 20.70
C PHE A 376 18.93 -5.06 22.21
N LYS A 377 17.95 -4.27 22.63
CA LYS A 377 17.50 -4.11 24.02
C LYS A 377 16.25 -4.98 24.26
N GLY A 378 16.42 -6.18 24.75
CA GLY A 378 15.36 -7.14 25.03
C GLY A 378 15.12 -7.37 26.52
N TYR A 379 14.29 -8.38 26.80
CA TYR A 379 14.09 -8.97 28.11
C TYR A 379 14.36 -10.46 28.05
N GLU A 380 15.00 -11.02 29.13
CA GLU A 380 15.12 -12.47 29.24
C GLU A 380 13.75 -13.13 29.26
N GLY A 381 13.67 -14.31 28.66
CA GLY A 381 12.49 -15.15 28.65
C GLY A 381 12.85 -16.61 28.79
N GLU A 382 11.93 -17.38 29.32
CA GLU A 382 12.08 -18.82 29.51
C GLU A 382 10.80 -19.56 29.13
N MET A 383 10.95 -20.79 28.65
CA MET A 383 9.83 -21.70 28.46
C MET A 383 9.45 -22.30 29.83
N ILE A 384 8.25 -22.06 30.27
CA ILE A 384 7.71 -22.58 31.52
C ILE A 384 6.49 -23.44 31.28
N ALA A 385 6.17 -24.35 32.22
CA ALA A 385 4.94 -25.14 32.16
C ALA A 385 3.71 -24.22 32.17
N SER A 386 2.78 -24.46 31.26
CA SER A 386 1.50 -23.76 31.21
C SER A 386 0.48 -24.38 32.15
N GLU A 387 0.00 -23.64 33.13
CA GLU A 387 -1.08 -24.08 34.02
C GLU A 387 -2.45 -24.19 33.30
N VAL A 388 -2.58 -23.59 32.09
CA VAL A 388 -3.83 -23.56 31.33
C VAL A 388 -3.88 -24.65 30.29
N THR A 389 -2.79 -24.82 29.51
CA THR A 389 -2.81 -25.72 28.34
C THR A 389 -2.20 -27.09 28.63
N GLY A 390 -1.46 -27.24 29.74
CA GLY A 390 -0.69 -28.43 30.07
C GLY A 390 0.58 -28.61 29.23
N GLY A 391 0.87 -27.69 28.29
CA GLY A 391 2.10 -27.64 27.52
C GLY A 391 3.10 -26.62 28.11
N GLU A 392 3.94 -26.06 27.24
CA GLU A 392 4.87 -24.97 27.58
C GLU A 392 4.39 -23.62 27.03
N ARG A 393 4.77 -22.55 27.70
CA ARG A 393 4.60 -21.17 27.23
C ARG A 393 5.84 -20.35 27.46
N LEU A 394 6.11 -19.40 26.58
CA LEU A 394 7.13 -18.38 26.80
C LEU A 394 6.66 -17.39 27.86
N LYS A 395 7.56 -17.06 28.79
CA LYS A 395 7.37 -16.00 29.80
C LYS A 395 8.58 -15.09 29.80
N TYR A 396 8.35 -13.82 29.44
CA TYR A 396 9.37 -12.78 29.57
C TYR A 396 9.47 -12.27 31.01
N ASP A 397 10.69 -11.91 31.44
CA ASP A 397 10.96 -11.27 32.72
C ASP A 397 11.43 -9.82 32.49
N SER A 398 10.49 -8.86 32.57
CA SER A 398 10.81 -7.44 32.40
C SER A 398 11.76 -6.86 33.45
N LYS A 399 12.06 -7.61 34.54
CA LYS A 399 13.05 -7.25 35.57
C LYS A 399 14.47 -7.68 35.19
N LYS A 400 14.61 -8.41 34.10
CA LYS A 400 15.90 -8.85 33.55
C LYS A 400 16.10 -8.31 32.12
N PRO A 401 16.31 -6.98 32.00
CA PRO A 401 16.64 -6.40 30.72
C PRO A 401 18.03 -6.81 30.27
N PHE A 402 18.22 -6.98 28.96
CA PHE A 402 19.54 -7.18 28.36
C PHE A 402 19.79 -6.23 27.20
N THR A 403 21.05 -6.06 26.84
CA THR A 403 21.48 -5.46 25.58
C THR A 403 22.50 -6.44 24.97
N LYS A 404 22.20 -6.96 23.79
CA LYS A 404 23.04 -7.96 23.08
C LYS A 404 23.19 -7.57 21.61
N GLU A 405 24.33 -7.89 21.03
CA GLU A 405 24.48 -7.87 19.57
C GLU A 405 23.79 -9.12 19.02
N ILE A 406 22.89 -8.92 18.06
CA ILE A 406 22.13 -9.98 17.42
C ILE A 406 22.20 -9.84 15.90
N ASP A 407 21.97 -10.95 15.20
CA ASP A 407 21.88 -10.97 13.75
C ASP A 407 20.58 -10.32 13.26
N TYR A 408 20.71 -9.40 12.30
CA TYR A 408 19.58 -8.80 11.62
C TYR A 408 19.65 -9.05 10.12
N TYR A 409 18.74 -9.86 9.61
CA TYR A 409 18.67 -10.26 8.21
C TYR A 409 17.86 -9.25 7.41
N ASN A 410 18.43 -8.08 7.17
CA ASN A 410 17.81 -6.98 6.44
C ASN A 410 18.21 -6.94 4.96
N ASN A 411 19.24 -7.67 4.55
CA ASN A 411 19.61 -7.80 3.15
C ASN A 411 18.76 -8.87 2.48
N PHE A 412 18.27 -8.56 1.28
CA PHE A 412 17.46 -9.47 0.48
C PHE A 412 18.11 -9.67 -0.89
N ILE A 413 18.09 -10.89 -1.37
CA ILE A 413 18.56 -11.28 -2.71
C ILE A 413 17.37 -11.64 -3.59
N ALA A 414 17.46 -11.27 -4.87
CA ALA A 414 16.47 -11.66 -5.86
C ALA A 414 16.53 -13.17 -6.13
N GLU A 415 15.39 -13.87 -6.04
CA GLU A 415 15.27 -15.27 -6.43
C GLU A 415 14.90 -15.40 -7.90
N ASP A 416 13.97 -14.58 -8.37
CA ASP A 416 13.49 -14.58 -9.73
C ASP A 416 13.58 -13.20 -10.38
N THR A 417 13.86 -13.22 -11.67
CA THR A 417 13.89 -12.01 -12.49
C THR A 417 13.15 -12.25 -13.82
N ILE A 418 12.52 -11.20 -14.31
CA ILE A 418 11.89 -11.23 -15.62
C ILE A 418 12.53 -10.20 -16.56
N GLU A 419 12.49 -10.48 -17.85
CA GLU A 419 12.79 -9.47 -18.86
C GLU A 419 11.61 -8.51 -18.97
N ILE A 420 11.84 -7.20 -18.81
CA ILE A 420 10.80 -6.18 -18.93
C ILE A 420 10.32 -6.12 -20.38
N PRO A 421 9.05 -6.40 -20.71
CA PRO A 421 8.57 -6.29 -22.07
C PRO A 421 8.46 -4.83 -22.50
N ARG A 422 8.44 -4.56 -23.79
CA ARG A 422 8.18 -3.22 -24.33
C ARG A 422 6.76 -2.73 -24.00
N ALA A 423 5.80 -3.64 -24.01
CA ALA A 423 4.41 -3.37 -23.66
C ALA A 423 3.69 -4.67 -23.31
N TYR A 424 2.59 -4.54 -22.60
CA TYR A 424 1.57 -5.58 -22.44
C TYR A 424 0.41 -5.30 -23.40
N ILE A 425 -0.25 -6.36 -23.88
CA ILE A 425 -1.54 -6.26 -24.55
C ILE A 425 -2.59 -6.80 -23.58
N VAL A 426 -3.55 -5.95 -23.22
CA VAL A 426 -4.64 -6.26 -22.31
C VAL A 426 -5.95 -6.27 -23.08
N PRO A 427 -6.58 -7.44 -23.28
CA PRO A 427 -7.89 -7.50 -23.93
C PRO A 427 -8.95 -6.73 -23.13
N GLN A 428 -9.79 -5.98 -23.83
CA GLN A 428 -10.83 -5.11 -23.21
C GLN A 428 -11.85 -5.87 -22.36
N GLY A 429 -12.00 -7.18 -22.60
CA GLY A 429 -12.88 -8.03 -21.80
C GLY A 429 -12.49 -8.11 -20.31
N TRP A 430 -11.23 -7.84 -19.98
CA TRP A 430 -10.73 -7.75 -18.61
C TRP A 430 -10.92 -6.32 -18.04
N TRP A 431 -12.15 -5.82 -18.15
CA TRP A 431 -12.48 -4.43 -17.78
C TRP A 431 -12.21 -4.09 -16.31
N GLN A 432 -12.39 -5.05 -15.39
CA GLN A 432 -12.06 -4.86 -13.97
C GLN A 432 -10.57 -4.53 -13.79
N LEU A 433 -9.71 -5.26 -14.50
CA LEU A 433 -8.27 -5.00 -14.53
C LEU A 433 -7.96 -3.62 -15.14
N THR A 434 -8.53 -3.31 -16.31
CA THR A 434 -8.27 -2.02 -16.96
C THR A 434 -8.74 -0.83 -16.13
N ASP A 435 -9.78 -1.01 -15.31
CA ASP A 435 -10.23 0.01 -14.36
C ASP A 435 -9.22 0.22 -13.22
N LEU A 436 -8.63 -0.86 -12.67
CA LEU A 436 -7.55 -0.75 -11.69
C LEU A 436 -6.31 -0.07 -12.27
N LEU A 437 -5.92 -0.42 -13.49
CA LEU A 437 -4.82 0.24 -14.18
C LEU A 437 -5.07 1.75 -14.34
N LYS A 438 -6.29 2.16 -14.75
CA LYS A 438 -6.66 3.59 -14.87
C LYS A 438 -6.67 4.31 -13.52
N LEU A 439 -7.19 3.69 -12.47
CA LEU A 439 -7.14 4.24 -11.11
C LEU A 439 -5.71 4.51 -10.67
N ASN A 440 -4.80 3.62 -11.02
CA ASN A 440 -3.36 3.75 -10.80
C ASN A 440 -2.64 4.63 -11.85
N LYS A 441 -3.37 5.45 -12.60
CA LYS A 441 -2.86 6.42 -13.58
C LYS A 441 -2.02 5.79 -14.70
N ILE A 442 -2.18 4.51 -14.95
CA ILE A 442 -1.53 3.81 -16.07
C ILE A 442 -2.17 4.27 -17.40
N LYS A 443 -1.33 4.61 -18.36
CA LYS A 443 -1.76 4.98 -19.72
C LYS A 443 -2.05 3.73 -20.53
N LEU A 444 -3.29 3.62 -21.01
CA LEU A 444 -3.77 2.54 -21.88
C LEU A 444 -4.07 3.12 -23.27
N GLU A 445 -3.44 2.58 -24.30
CA GLU A 445 -3.65 2.99 -25.70
C GLU A 445 -4.55 1.96 -26.42
N PRO A 446 -5.81 2.29 -26.75
CA PRO A 446 -6.68 1.32 -27.42
C PRO A 446 -6.26 1.10 -28.87
N LEU A 447 -6.27 -0.15 -29.32
CA LEU A 447 -6.09 -0.51 -30.73
C LEU A 447 -7.19 0.10 -31.59
N GLN A 448 -6.81 0.70 -32.70
CA GLN A 448 -7.73 1.43 -33.58
C GLN A 448 -8.46 0.49 -34.57
N SER A 449 -7.94 -0.72 -34.79
CA SER A 449 -8.51 -1.74 -35.64
C SER A 449 -8.16 -3.14 -35.16
N ASP A 450 -8.88 -4.14 -35.63
CA ASP A 450 -8.48 -5.55 -35.50
C ASP A 450 -7.07 -5.75 -36.05
N THR A 451 -6.20 -6.35 -35.27
CA THR A 451 -4.77 -6.47 -35.62
C THR A 451 -4.24 -7.83 -35.17
N THR A 452 -3.44 -8.46 -36.00
CA THR A 452 -2.67 -9.66 -35.61
C THR A 452 -1.25 -9.23 -35.23
N LEU A 453 -0.83 -9.56 -34.01
CA LEU A 453 0.49 -9.23 -33.50
C LEU A 453 1.24 -10.52 -33.13
N TYR A 454 2.56 -10.51 -33.36
CA TYR A 454 3.45 -11.57 -32.92
C TYR A 454 3.93 -11.22 -31.51
N VAL A 455 3.45 -11.97 -30.53
CA VAL A 455 3.60 -11.66 -29.10
C VAL A 455 4.07 -12.88 -28.32
N GLU A 456 4.70 -12.65 -27.17
CA GLU A 456 4.97 -13.71 -26.21
C GLU A 456 3.70 -14.00 -25.41
N THR A 457 3.33 -15.27 -25.37
CA THR A 457 2.19 -15.80 -24.62
C THR A 457 2.68 -16.67 -23.48
N TYR A 458 1.98 -16.61 -22.36
CA TYR A 458 2.20 -17.49 -21.22
C TYR A 458 1.11 -18.55 -21.16
N LYS A 459 1.51 -19.77 -20.81
CA LYS A 459 0.60 -20.85 -20.41
C LYS A 459 0.89 -21.18 -18.95
N ILE A 460 -0.15 -21.25 -18.13
CA ILE A 460 -0.05 -21.67 -16.74
C ILE A 460 0.25 -23.16 -16.71
N GLU A 461 1.37 -23.56 -16.12
CA GLU A 461 1.80 -24.94 -16.02
C GLU A 461 1.54 -25.53 -14.65
N ASP A 462 1.74 -24.72 -13.58
CA ASP A 462 1.56 -25.16 -12.21
C ASP A 462 1.29 -23.96 -11.29
N PHE A 463 0.59 -24.19 -10.20
CA PHE A 463 0.36 -23.23 -9.12
C PHE A 463 -0.20 -23.93 -7.89
N LYS A 464 -0.03 -23.32 -6.71
CA LYS A 464 -0.69 -23.74 -5.48
C LYS A 464 -1.84 -22.80 -5.16
N THR A 465 -2.94 -23.33 -4.62
CA THR A 465 -4.07 -22.54 -4.14
C THR A 465 -4.23 -22.74 -2.64
N ARG A 466 -4.52 -21.69 -1.89
CA ARG A 466 -4.78 -21.80 -0.44
C ARG A 466 -6.06 -22.59 -0.18
N ASP A 467 -6.04 -23.45 0.83
CA ASP A 467 -7.20 -24.26 1.23
C ASP A 467 -8.30 -23.44 1.92
N LYS A 468 -7.95 -22.25 2.43
CA LYS A 468 -8.87 -21.37 3.14
C LYS A 468 -8.83 -19.98 2.51
N ALA A 469 -9.99 -19.33 2.48
CA ALA A 469 -10.10 -17.95 2.03
C ALA A 469 -9.16 -17.03 2.84
N TYR A 470 -8.49 -16.14 2.12
CA TYR A 470 -7.64 -15.10 2.65
C TYR A 470 -8.06 -13.77 2.02
N GLU A 471 -8.57 -12.87 2.84
CA GLU A 471 -9.07 -11.57 2.39
C GLU A 471 -10.03 -11.67 1.18
N GLY A 472 -10.96 -12.60 1.26
CA GLY A 472 -11.99 -12.82 0.25
C GLY A 472 -11.57 -13.69 -0.95
N HIS A 473 -10.32 -14.16 -1.01
CA HIS A 473 -9.76 -14.93 -2.13
C HIS A 473 -9.17 -16.27 -1.70
N TYR A 474 -9.22 -17.27 -2.58
CA TYR A 474 -8.42 -18.49 -2.48
C TYR A 474 -7.12 -18.28 -3.27
N MET A 475 -6.25 -17.42 -2.72
CA MET A 475 -5.06 -16.89 -3.37
C MET A 475 -4.15 -18.01 -3.89
N HIS A 476 -3.61 -17.83 -5.12
CA HIS A 476 -2.58 -18.69 -5.69
C HIS A 476 -1.17 -18.27 -5.24
N SER A 477 -0.24 -19.17 -5.40
CA SER A 477 1.19 -18.98 -5.13
C SER A 477 2.03 -20.00 -5.90
N GLU A 478 3.35 -19.81 -5.91
CA GLU A 478 4.30 -20.70 -6.60
C GLU A 478 3.92 -20.95 -8.06
N THR A 479 3.35 -19.93 -8.70
CA THR A 479 2.89 -19.98 -10.08
C THR A 479 4.06 -20.17 -11.03
N LYS A 480 3.93 -21.10 -11.98
CA LYS A 480 4.91 -21.40 -13.03
C LYS A 480 4.26 -21.30 -14.40
N VAL A 481 4.98 -20.70 -15.33
CA VAL A 481 4.52 -20.54 -16.71
C VAL A 481 5.52 -21.07 -17.72
N SER A 482 5.01 -21.56 -18.85
CA SER A 482 5.80 -21.71 -20.06
C SER A 482 5.56 -20.55 -21.02
N LYS A 483 6.59 -20.24 -21.81
CA LYS A 483 6.61 -19.09 -22.73
C LYS A 483 6.69 -19.55 -24.17
N LYS A 484 5.92 -18.93 -25.06
CA LYS A 484 6.09 -19.11 -26.48
C LYS A 484 5.74 -17.85 -27.27
N MET A 485 6.38 -17.65 -28.37
CA MET A 485 5.97 -16.65 -29.37
C MET A 485 4.81 -17.18 -30.21
N ASP A 486 3.76 -16.36 -30.36
CA ASP A 486 2.57 -16.76 -31.11
C ASP A 486 1.97 -15.55 -31.86
N SER A 487 1.30 -15.83 -32.97
CA SER A 487 0.53 -14.85 -33.74
C SER A 487 -0.89 -14.79 -33.21
N VAL A 488 -1.22 -13.74 -32.45
CA VAL A 488 -2.50 -13.57 -31.79
C VAL A 488 -3.29 -12.43 -32.43
N ARG A 489 -4.56 -12.67 -32.72
CA ARG A 489 -5.48 -11.65 -33.22
C ARG A 489 -6.12 -10.91 -32.06
N PHE A 490 -5.90 -9.61 -32.02
CA PHE A 490 -6.52 -8.67 -31.09
C PHE A 490 -7.64 -7.88 -31.77
N ARG A 491 -8.55 -7.36 -30.99
CA ARG A 491 -9.70 -6.61 -31.47
C ARG A 491 -9.48 -5.10 -31.32
N LYS A 492 -10.16 -4.34 -32.15
CA LYS A 492 -10.30 -2.90 -31.93
C LYS A 492 -10.82 -2.67 -30.51
N GLY A 493 -10.13 -1.80 -29.75
CA GLY A 493 -10.45 -1.50 -28.34
C GLY A 493 -9.64 -2.30 -27.31
N ASP A 494 -8.94 -3.37 -27.69
CA ASP A 494 -7.94 -3.98 -26.81
C ASP A 494 -6.79 -2.99 -26.58
N PHE A 495 -6.15 -3.06 -25.40
CA PHE A 495 -5.20 -2.03 -25.00
C PHE A 495 -3.75 -2.45 -25.17
N VAL A 496 -2.95 -1.56 -25.73
CA VAL A 496 -1.48 -1.58 -25.63
C VAL A 496 -1.08 -0.77 -24.42
N VAL A 497 -0.38 -1.39 -23.48
CA VAL A 497 0.07 -0.79 -22.23
C VAL A 497 1.59 -0.78 -22.20
N LYS A 498 2.19 0.33 -22.61
CA LYS A 498 3.65 0.47 -22.67
C LYS A 498 4.25 0.43 -21.29
N THR A 499 5.37 -0.27 -21.10
CA THR A 499 6.12 -0.28 -19.84
C THR A 499 6.95 0.98 -19.64
N PHE A 500 7.27 1.70 -20.73
CA PHE A 500 7.95 2.99 -20.68
C PHE A 500 6.99 4.10 -20.22
N GLN A 501 6.60 4.05 -18.93
CA GLN A 501 5.75 5.05 -18.27
C GLN A 501 5.94 5.02 -16.75
N GLU A 502 5.50 6.07 -16.05
CA GLU A 502 5.36 6.04 -14.59
C GLU A 502 4.45 4.85 -14.21
N GLY A 503 4.81 4.10 -13.16
CA GLY A 503 4.10 2.88 -12.79
C GLY A 503 4.57 1.61 -13.51
N ALA A 504 5.72 1.61 -14.19
CA ALA A 504 6.31 0.41 -14.79
C ALA A 504 6.42 -0.76 -13.80
N ARG A 505 6.84 -0.49 -12.56
CA ARG A 505 6.93 -1.49 -11.49
C ARG A 505 5.56 -2.06 -11.14
N TYR A 506 4.53 -1.20 -11.01
CA TYR A 506 3.16 -1.64 -10.75
C TYR A 506 2.66 -2.57 -11.86
N LEU A 507 2.91 -2.23 -13.13
CA LEU A 507 2.54 -3.10 -14.26
C LEU A 507 3.20 -4.47 -14.16
N ILE A 508 4.50 -4.52 -13.84
CA ILE A 508 5.25 -5.77 -13.77
C ILE A 508 4.75 -6.62 -12.59
N GLU A 509 4.69 -6.06 -11.39
CA GLU A 509 4.28 -6.78 -10.18
C GLU A 509 2.83 -7.27 -10.22
N THR A 510 1.98 -6.68 -11.06
CA THR A 510 0.58 -7.08 -11.17
C THR A 510 0.27 -7.93 -12.39
N LEU A 511 0.98 -7.75 -13.51
CA LEU A 511 0.68 -8.43 -14.77
C LEU A 511 1.57 -9.65 -15.04
N GLU A 512 2.69 -9.81 -14.34
CA GLU A 512 3.50 -11.03 -14.43
C GLU A 512 2.93 -12.08 -13.46
N PRO A 513 2.46 -13.24 -13.97
CA PRO A 513 1.73 -14.21 -13.14
C PRO A 513 2.57 -14.84 -12.03
N GLU A 514 3.90 -14.87 -12.19
CA GLU A 514 4.85 -15.40 -11.21
C GLU A 514 5.17 -14.42 -10.08
N ALA A 515 4.76 -13.13 -10.18
CA ALA A 515 4.94 -12.17 -9.11
C ALA A 515 4.03 -12.48 -7.91
N PRO A 516 4.50 -12.35 -6.66
CA PRO A 516 3.78 -12.80 -5.47
C PRO A 516 2.37 -12.21 -5.29
N ASP A 517 2.18 -10.96 -5.70
CA ASP A 517 0.90 -10.23 -5.63
C ASP A 517 0.32 -9.93 -7.02
N SER A 518 0.63 -10.79 -8.02
CA SER A 518 0.03 -10.65 -9.34
C SER A 518 -1.49 -10.77 -9.30
N PHE A 519 -2.14 -10.16 -10.27
CA PHE A 519 -3.59 -10.35 -10.44
C PHE A 519 -3.98 -11.82 -10.71
N PHE A 520 -3.06 -12.64 -11.24
CA PHE A 520 -3.28 -14.08 -11.32
C PHE A 520 -3.35 -14.69 -9.92
N ASN A 521 -2.39 -14.41 -9.06
CA ASN A 521 -2.35 -14.95 -7.70
C ASN A 521 -3.53 -14.45 -6.84
N TRP A 522 -4.13 -13.31 -7.19
CA TRP A 522 -5.36 -12.79 -6.60
C TRP A 522 -6.65 -13.22 -7.33
N ASN A 523 -6.63 -14.31 -8.10
CA ASN A 523 -7.79 -14.96 -8.73
C ASN A 523 -8.54 -14.13 -9.80
N PHE A 524 -7.94 -13.08 -10.35
CA PHE A 524 -8.60 -12.26 -11.38
C PHE A 524 -8.86 -13.04 -12.68
N PHE A 525 -8.10 -14.12 -12.90
CA PHE A 525 -8.07 -14.85 -14.17
C PHE A 525 -8.50 -16.32 -14.05
N ASP A 526 -9.08 -16.76 -12.94
CA ASP A 526 -9.42 -18.19 -12.68
C ASP A 526 -10.30 -18.82 -13.76
N THR A 527 -11.04 -17.99 -14.50
CA THR A 527 -11.86 -18.49 -15.61
C THR A 527 -11.05 -19.16 -16.73
N VAL A 528 -9.74 -18.87 -16.85
CA VAL A 528 -8.88 -19.51 -17.87
C VAL A 528 -8.39 -20.89 -17.42
N LEU A 529 -8.51 -21.20 -16.12
CA LEU A 529 -8.11 -22.48 -15.55
C LEU A 529 -9.13 -23.58 -15.85
N GLN A 530 -10.30 -23.21 -16.32
CA GLN A 530 -11.36 -24.14 -16.66
C GLN A 530 -11.50 -24.29 -18.17
N GLN A 531 -11.42 -25.52 -18.66
CA GLN A 531 -11.78 -25.88 -20.03
C GLN A 531 -13.28 -25.68 -20.25
N LYS A 532 -13.69 -25.03 -21.35
CA LYS A 532 -15.09 -24.71 -21.66
C LYS A 532 -15.72 -25.74 -22.61
N GLU A 533 -14.96 -26.18 -23.60
CA GLU A 533 -15.41 -27.13 -24.59
C GLU A 533 -14.70 -28.48 -24.40
N GLY A 534 -15.47 -29.54 -24.41
CA GLY A 534 -14.99 -30.92 -24.26
C GLY A 534 -15.31 -31.77 -25.46
N PHE A 535 -15.45 -33.08 -25.22
CA PHE A 535 -15.77 -34.06 -26.24
C PHE A 535 -16.77 -35.10 -25.68
N SER A 536 -17.49 -35.72 -26.58
CA SER A 536 -18.28 -36.93 -26.25
C SER A 536 -17.40 -38.16 -26.55
N PRO A 537 -17.12 -39.02 -25.55
CA PRO A 537 -16.18 -40.12 -25.71
C PRO A 537 -16.49 -41.00 -26.93
N TYR A 538 -17.77 -41.40 -27.10
CA TYR A 538 -18.18 -42.30 -28.19
C TYR A 538 -17.97 -41.70 -29.59
N VAL A 539 -17.90 -40.37 -29.75
CA VAL A 539 -17.62 -39.70 -31.02
C VAL A 539 -16.14 -39.47 -31.19
N PHE A 540 -15.48 -39.06 -30.12
CA PHE A 540 -14.07 -38.71 -30.17
C PHE A 540 -13.15 -39.92 -30.30
N GLU A 541 -13.61 -41.13 -29.91
CA GLU A 541 -12.86 -42.37 -30.05
C GLU A 541 -12.34 -42.59 -31.50
N ASP A 542 -13.21 -42.38 -32.51
CA ASP A 542 -12.84 -42.53 -33.90
C ASP A 542 -11.80 -41.47 -34.34
N VAL A 543 -11.95 -40.23 -33.82
CA VAL A 543 -10.99 -39.17 -34.07
C VAL A 543 -9.63 -39.48 -33.44
N ALA A 544 -9.65 -39.93 -32.18
CA ALA A 544 -8.47 -40.33 -31.42
C ALA A 544 -7.71 -41.46 -32.13
N LYS A 545 -8.46 -42.51 -32.56
CA LYS A 545 -7.87 -43.60 -33.35
C LYS A 545 -7.17 -43.10 -34.60
N LYS A 546 -7.84 -42.24 -35.37
CA LYS A 546 -7.24 -41.64 -36.59
C LYS A 546 -5.98 -40.83 -36.26
N MET A 547 -5.98 -40.03 -35.18
CA MET A 547 -4.80 -39.29 -34.75
C MET A 547 -3.61 -40.20 -34.45
N LEU A 548 -3.85 -41.34 -33.78
CA LEU A 548 -2.80 -42.31 -33.46
C LEU A 548 -2.30 -43.06 -34.71
N ASP A 549 -3.19 -43.37 -35.66
CA ASP A 549 -2.82 -44.02 -36.90
C ASP A 549 -2.00 -43.09 -37.83
N GLU A 550 -2.32 -41.81 -37.85
CA GLU A 550 -1.65 -40.80 -38.71
C GLU A 550 -0.38 -40.21 -38.06
N ASN A 551 -0.16 -40.39 -36.75
CA ASN A 551 0.99 -39.82 -36.05
C ASN A 551 1.70 -40.87 -35.15
N PRO A 552 2.75 -41.53 -35.71
CA PRO A 552 3.51 -42.56 -34.96
C PRO A 552 4.14 -42.05 -33.67
N ASP A 553 4.65 -40.82 -33.65
CA ASP A 553 5.27 -40.24 -32.46
C ASP A 553 4.24 -39.99 -31.35
N LEU A 554 3.04 -39.55 -31.69
CA LEU A 554 1.92 -39.40 -30.76
C LEU A 554 1.52 -40.75 -30.17
N LYS A 555 1.47 -41.77 -31.03
CA LYS A 555 1.13 -43.13 -30.62
C LYS A 555 2.18 -43.70 -29.64
N GLU A 556 3.45 -43.52 -29.94
CA GLU A 556 4.52 -43.96 -29.03
C GLU A 556 4.42 -43.30 -27.64
N ARG A 557 4.26 -41.97 -27.58
CA ARG A 557 4.07 -41.24 -26.34
C ARG A 557 2.80 -41.67 -25.58
N PHE A 558 1.74 -41.97 -26.30
CA PHE A 558 0.50 -42.47 -25.69
C PHE A 558 0.68 -43.85 -25.07
N GLU A 559 1.32 -44.77 -25.77
CA GLU A 559 1.60 -46.12 -25.27
C GLU A 559 2.63 -46.11 -24.12
N GLU A 560 3.61 -45.24 -24.18
CA GLU A 560 4.57 -45.04 -23.09
C GLU A 560 3.86 -44.54 -21.83
N LYS A 561 2.98 -43.53 -21.96
CA LYS A 561 2.19 -43.02 -20.85
C LYS A 561 1.28 -44.10 -20.25
N LYS A 562 0.64 -44.94 -21.06
CA LYS A 562 -0.13 -46.09 -20.57
C LYS A 562 0.72 -47.11 -19.79
N ARG A 563 1.97 -47.32 -20.18
CA ARG A 563 2.88 -48.23 -19.46
C ARG A 563 3.41 -47.63 -18.15
N SER A 564 3.65 -46.34 -18.11
CA SER A 564 4.26 -45.68 -16.96
C SER A 564 3.26 -45.16 -15.90
N ASP A 565 1.98 -45.02 -16.27
CA ASP A 565 0.93 -44.41 -15.45
C ASP A 565 -0.28 -45.37 -15.37
N SER A 566 -0.39 -46.08 -14.26
CA SER A 566 -1.46 -47.08 -14.05
C SER A 566 -2.85 -46.47 -13.93
N GLU A 567 -2.97 -45.25 -13.37
CA GLU A 567 -4.24 -44.53 -13.27
C GLU A 567 -4.74 -44.13 -14.67
N PHE A 568 -3.84 -43.58 -15.45
CA PHE A 568 -4.11 -43.26 -16.85
C PHE A 568 -4.49 -44.51 -17.65
N SER A 569 -3.76 -45.60 -17.48
CA SER A 569 -4.00 -46.87 -18.17
C SER A 569 -5.41 -47.47 -17.86
N ASN A 570 -5.93 -47.24 -16.66
CA ASN A 570 -7.22 -47.75 -16.20
C ASN A 570 -8.40 -46.80 -16.46
N SER A 571 -8.16 -45.62 -17.03
CA SER A 571 -9.20 -44.63 -17.28
C SER A 571 -9.34 -44.32 -18.77
N SER A 572 -10.35 -44.88 -19.42
CA SER A 572 -10.63 -44.56 -20.84
C SER A 572 -10.88 -43.07 -21.06
N TYR A 573 -11.52 -42.39 -20.11
CA TYR A 573 -11.75 -40.95 -20.22
C TYR A 573 -10.43 -40.16 -20.16
N ASN A 574 -9.53 -40.46 -19.22
CA ASN A 574 -8.24 -39.78 -19.13
C ASN A 574 -7.38 -39.99 -20.38
N GLN A 575 -7.48 -41.17 -20.98
CA GLN A 575 -6.78 -41.45 -22.26
C GLN A 575 -7.32 -40.62 -23.39
N LEU A 576 -8.64 -40.55 -23.55
CA LEU A 576 -9.27 -39.71 -24.58
C LEU A 576 -9.06 -38.21 -24.32
N ASP A 577 -9.12 -37.76 -23.08
CA ASP A 577 -8.84 -36.39 -22.67
C ASP A 577 -7.41 -35.99 -23.00
N TRP A 578 -6.44 -36.87 -22.72
CA TRP A 578 -5.05 -36.64 -23.10
C TRP A 578 -4.88 -36.49 -24.62
N LEU A 579 -5.55 -37.34 -25.41
CA LEU A 579 -5.53 -37.24 -26.89
C LEU A 579 -6.28 -36.01 -27.38
N HIS A 580 -7.40 -35.65 -26.73
CA HIS A 580 -8.13 -34.43 -27.03
C HIS A 580 -7.25 -33.19 -26.83
N LYS A 581 -6.47 -33.14 -25.75
CA LYS A 581 -5.50 -32.08 -25.48
C LYS A 581 -4.35 -32.00 -26.48
N GLN A 582 -4.09 -33.06 -27.28
CA GLN A 582 -3.12 -33.06 -28.37
C GLN A 582 -3.79 -32.76 -29.73
N SER A 583 -5.10 -32.63 -29.79
CA SER A 583 -5.87 -32.45 -31.03
C SER A 583 -6.02 -30.97 -31.41
N LYS A 584 -6.38 -30.73 -32.65
CA LYS A 584 -6.80 -29.40 -33.13
C LYS A 584 -8.09 -28.88 -32.53
N HIS A 585 -8.83 -29.74 -31.80
CA HIS A 585 -10.10 -29.43 -31.17
C HIS A 585 -9.92 -28.88 -29.73
N TYR A 586 -8.72 -29.02 -29.17
CA TYR A 586 -8.43 -28.48 -27.88
C TYR A 586 -8.44 -26.95 -27.91
N GLU A 587 -9.17 -26.34 -26.96
CA GLU A 587 -9.31 -24.88 -26.90
C GLU A 587 -8.01 -24.20 -26.48
N ALA A 588 -7.51 -23.30 -27.31
CA ALA A 588 -6.26 -22.58 -27.08
C ALA A 588 -6.33 -21.61 -25.88
N ALA A 589 -7.53 -21.31 -25.39
CA ALA A 589 -7.73 -20.40 -24.27
C ALA A 589 -7.54 -21.07 -22.89
N HIS A 590 -7.65 -22.40 -22.80
CA HIS A 590 -7.48 -23.14 -21.56
C HIS A 590 -6.04 -23.04 -21.08
N LEU A 591 -5.84 -22.61 -19.84
CA LEU A 591 -4.55 -22.34 -19.19
C LEU A 591 -3.70 -21.26 -19.88
N ARG A 592 -4.19 -20.60 -20.93
CA ARG A 592 -3.49 -19.48 -21.55
C ARG A 592 -3.71 -18.22 -20.71
N TYR A 593 -2.63 -17.68 -20.16
CA TYR A 593 -2.67 -16.42 -19.46
C TYR A 593 -3.17 -15.30 -20.39
N PRO A 594 -4.14 -14.47 -19.96
CA PRO A 594 -4.85 -13.61 -20.90
C PRO A 594 -4.17 -12.24 -21.14
N ILE A 595 -3.01 -12.02 -20.56
CA ILE A 595 -2.18 -10.84 -20.80
C ILE A 595 -0.99 -11.24 -21.66
N PHE A 596 -0.76 -10.50 -22.73
CA PHE A 596 0.26 -10.84 -23.71
C PHE A 596 1.40 -9.83 -23.63
N ARG A 597 2.62 -10.27 -23.95
CA ARG A 597 3.82 -9.44 -23.87
C ARG A 597 4.36 -9.13 -25.25
N MET A 598 4.71 -7.89 -25.49
CA MET A 598 5.49 -7.47 -26.65
C MET A 598 6.96 -7.44 -26.22
N PRO A 599 7.81 -8.35 -26.70
CA PRO A 599 9.25 -8.33 -26.38
C PRO A 599 9.91 -7.01 -26.77
N ARG A 600 11.05 -6.72 -26.15
CA ARG A 600 11.89 -5.57 -26.51
C ARG A 600 12.53 -5.73 -27.89
#